data_e99a9761154f203269286286b6500c05
#
_entry.id   e99a9761154f203269286286b6500c05
#
_cell.length_a   1.000
_cell.length_b   1.000
_cell.length_c   1.000
_cell.angle_alpha   90.00
_cell.angle_beta   90.00
_cell.angle_gamma   90.00
#
_symmetry.space_group_name_H-M   'P 1'
#
loop_
_entity.id
_entity.type
_entity.pdbx_description
1 polymer ?
#
loop_
_entity_poly.entity_id
_entity_poly.type
_entity_poly.pdbx_seq_one_letter_code
_entity_poly.pdbx_strand_id
1 'polypeptide(L)'
;MAPVVSNQVSIAFHEGDLLRSQFEGWIADRMQINVEKRLLTLDLNMILDPFENRPGKQWWAGEHVGKYLHAATHAWRYTGDERLKSRMDETARRLIARQLENGYLGTYKDSDQFRQGDGLGWDGPVWDVWTHKYALIGLLTYYQATADQASITACRQSADLMYDHYVTRGKSLRLASSHLGMAATSVLESIAILYRETGESRYLEFCHRIVQAWEDESDPETWMYEDGCRLLTSLLDTGDVYRTANRKAYEMLSNLVGLLELYRIDPDERYLRACLNAWNDIASKRLYITGTASYFEQFTQDGRMPPGQAVGEGCVTVTWLQLTKHLFELTGDVQYADEIERTIYNALPAAQSPLTGEVSYFAPLVGQKHYNGHD
;
A
#
# COMPACT_ATOMS: atom_id res chain seq x y z
N MET A 1 -1.55 21.78 -1.64
CA MET A 1 -2.66 22.50 -0.99
C MET A 1 -2.81 21.98 0.44
N ALA A 2 -3.39 22.77 1.35
CA ALA A 2 -3.74 22.23 2.66
C ALA A 2 -4.98 21.31 2.50
N PRO A 3 -5.03 20.15 3.20
CA PRO A 3 -6.19 19.27 3.18
C PRO A 3 -7.43 19.95 3.79
N VAL A 4 -8.62 19.51 3.40
CA VAL A 4 -9.89 20.03 3.95
C VAL A 4 -10.08 19.61 5.40
N VAL A 5 -9.72 18.37 5.73
CA VAL A 5 -9.75 17.85 7.11
C VAL A 5 -8.33 17.83 7.65
N SER A 6 -8.10 18.56 8.75
CA SER A 6 -6.81 18.58 9.44
C SER A 6 -6.64 17.35 10.34
N ASN A 7 -5.39 17.04 10.69
CA ASN A 7 -5.11 16.04 11.70
C ASN A 7 -5.79 16.40 13.04
N GLN A 8 -6.43 15.43 13.64
CA GLN A 8 -7.10 15.55 14.95
C GLN A 8 -6.19 15.12 16.10
N VAL A 9 -5.01 14.60 15.80
CA VAL A 9 -3.98 14.17 16.74
C VAL A 9 -2.72 15.03 16.58
N SER A 10 -1.91 15.11 17.63
CA SER A 10 -0.62 15.78 17.56
C SER A 10 0.33 14.99 16.65
N ILE A 11 1.06 15.70 15.83
CA ILE A 11 2.10 15.17 14.97
C ILE A 11 3.45 15.68 15.49
N ALA A 12 4.33 14.77 15.90
CA ALA A 12 5.64 15.12 16.43
C ALA A 12 6.60 15.63 15.33
N PHE A 13 6.54 15.04 14.15
CA PHE A 13 7.34 15.45 13.01
C PHE A 13 6.49 15.56 11.75
N HIS A 14 6.71 16.62 10.99
CA HIS A 14 6.09 16.84 9.69
C HIS A 14 7.10 16.61 8.57
N GLU A 15 6.59 16.17 7.42
CA GLU A 15 7.41 16.06 6.21
C GLU A 15 8.01 17.42 5.85
N GLY A 16 9.32 17.45 5.62
CA GLY A 16 10.03 18.67 5.21
C GLY A 16 9.75 19.03 3.74
N ASP A 17 10.28 20.18 3.34
CA ASP A 17 10.28 20.61 1.94
C ASP A 17 11.31 19.77 1.16
N LEU A 18 10.83 18.81 0.38
CA LEU A 18 11.68 17.86 -0.36
C LEU A 18 12.58 18.56 -1.39
N LEU A 19 12.11 19.65 -2.02
CA LEU A 19 12.93 20.43 -2.98
C LEU A 19 14.09 21.16 -2.33
N ARG A 20 14.05 21.39 -1.03
CA ARG A 20 15.14 22.02 -0.25
C ARG A 20 16.08 21.00 0.39
N SER A 21 15.75 19.71 0.29
CA SER A 21 16.55 18.63 0.84
C SER A 21 17.48 18.10 -0.24
N GLN A 22 18.75 17.94 0.06
CA GLN A 22 19.72 17.33 -0.84
C GLN A 22 20.43 16.19 -0.12
N PHE A 23 20.45 15.03 -0.76
CA PHE A 23 21.29 13.92 -0.34
C PHE A 23 22.53 13.86 -1.20
N GLU A 24 23.63 13.45 -0.59
CA GLU A 24 24.91 13.24 -1.25
C GLU A 24 25.41 11.80 -1.01
N GLY A 25 26.44 11.42 -1.76
CA GLY A 25 27.07 10.12 -1.64
C GLY A 25 26.17 8.99 -2.19
N TRP A 26 26.42 7.79 -1.73
CA TRP A 26 25.85 6.59 -2.35
C TRP A 26 24.32 6.48 -2.27
N ILE A 27 23.66 7.10 -1.28
CA ILE A 27 22.19 7.17 -1.25
C ILE A 27 21.66 8.01 -2.41
N ALA A 28 22.28 9.17 -2.65
CA ALA A 28 21.93 10.01 -3.80
C ALA A 28 22.13 9.25 -5.12
N ASP A 29 23.23 8.50 -5.24
CA ASP A 29 23.50 7.66 -6.42
C ASP A 29 22.39 6.61 -6.61
N ARG A 30 21.92 5.96 -5.53
CA ARG A 30 20.80 4.99 -5.59
C ARG A 30 19.49 5.63 -6.01
N MET A 31 19.19 6.81 -5.48
CA MET A 31 18.01 7.58 -5.87
C MET A 31 18.09 7.98 -7.34
N GLN A 32 19.26 8.46 -7.80
CA GLN A 32 19.49 8.83 -9.20
C GLN A 32 19.35 7.63 -10.15
N ILE A 33 19.88 6.47 -9.78
CA ILE A 33 19.73 5.23 -10.54
C ILE A 33 18.25 4.85 -10.66
N ASN A 34 17.46 4.95 -9.58
CA ASN A 34 16.03 4.69 -9.63
C ASN A 34 15.30 5.64 -10.61
N VAL A 35 15.63 6.93 -10.56
CA VAL A 35 15.03 7.91 -11.49
C VAL A 35 15.42 7.60 -12.94
N GLU A 36 16.71 7.52 -13.23
CA GLU A 36 17.21 7.44 -14.62
C GLU A 36 17.02 6.07 -15.28
N LYS A 37 17.12 4.99 -14.50
CA LYS A 37 17.13 3.63 -15.03
C LYS A 37 15.80 2.88 -14.83
N ARG A 38 14.89 3.42 -14.02
CA ARG A 38 13.61 2.80 -13.76
C ARG A 38 12.44 3.72 -14.05
N LEU A 39 12.27 4.82 -13.32
CA LEU A 39 11.09 5.68 -13.47
C LEU A 39 11.00 6.35 -14.84
N LEU A 40 12.13 6.78 -15.41
CA LEU A 40 12.18 7.39 -16.74
C LEU A 40 12.17 6.39 -17.90
N THR A 41 12.50 5.13 -17.66
CA THR A 41 12.61 4.11 -18.72
C THR A 41 11.48 3.09 -18.73
N LEU A 42 10.68 3.02 -17.66
CA LEU A 42 9.54 2.09 -17.58
C LEU A 42 8.61 2.30 -18.79
N ASP A 43 8.21 1.22 -19.45
CA ASP A 43 7.21 1.29 -20.52
C ASP A 43 5.82 1.56 -19.92
N LEU A 44 5.33 2.79 -20.10
CA LEU A 44 3.99 3.19 -19.64
C LEU A 44 2.87 2.39 -20.30
N ASN A 45 3.09 1.90 -21.53
CA ASN A 45 2.07 1.09 -22.20
C ASN A 45 1.87 -0.23 -21.47
N MET A 46 2.95 -0.84 -20.97
CA MET A 46 2.88 -2.09 -20.22
C MET A 46 1.98 -1.99 -18.97
N ILE A 47 2.12 -0.90 -18.20
CA ILE A 47 1.34 -0.71 -16.95
C ILE A 47 -0.07 -0.16 -17.18
N LEU A 48 -0.34 0.49 -18.32
CA LEU A 48 -1.64 1.03 -18.68
C LEU A 48 -2.49 0.05 -19.53
N ASP A 49 -1.86 -0.90 -20.23
CA ASP A 49 -2.54 -1.91 -21.05
C ASP A 49 -3.70 -2.63 -20.32
N PRO A 50 -3.57 -3.03 -19.04
CA PRO A 50 -4.67 -3.69 -18.33
C PRO A 50 -5.94 -2.83 -18.22
N PHE A 51 -5.80 -1.52 -18.20
CA PHE A 51 -6.93 -0.57 -18.17
C PHE A 51 -7.45 -0.25 -19.58
N GLU A 52 -6.55 -0.20 -20.56
CA GLU A 52 -6.85 0.16 -21.94
C GLU A 52 -7.47 -1.02 -22.71
N ASN A 53 -7.07 -2.26 -22.39
CA ASN A 53 -7.48 -3.50 -23.06
C ASN A 53 -7.95 -4.54 -22.04
N ARG A 54 -9.04 -4.22 -21.30
CA ARG A 54 -9.62 -5.13 -20.31
C ARG A 54 -10.07 -6.47 -20.91
N PRO A 55 -9.87 -7.60 -20.20
CA PRO A 55 -9.24 -7.74 -18.89
C PRO A 55 -7.73 -7.76 -18.97
N GLY A 56 -7.06 -7.35 -17.88
CA GLY A 56 -5.62 -7.50 -17.73
C GLY A 56 -5.17 -8.97 -17.77
N LYS A 57 -3.93 -9.21 -18.16
CA LYS A 57 -3.35 -10.58 -18.26
C LYS A 57 -3.18 -11.26 -16.91
N GLN A 58 -3.01 -10.48 -15.85
CA GLN A 58 -2.88 -10.93 -14.46
C GLN A 58 -3.94 -10.22 -13.63
N TRP A 59 -4.49 -10.92 -12.65
CA TRP A 59 -5.58 -10.37 -11.82
C TRP A 59 -5.20 -9.12 -11.03
N TRP A 60 -3.93 -9.00 -10.63
CA TRP A 60 -3.37 -7.86 -9.87
C TRP A 60 -2.65 -6.82 -10.73
N ALA A 61 -2.59 -6.99 -12.05
CA ALA A 61 -1.82 -6.11 -12.94
C ALA A 61 -2.14 -4.61 -12.81
N GLY A 62 -3.35 -4.27 -12.37
CA GLY A 62 -3.78 -2.88 -12.17
C GLY A 62 -3.05 -2.12 -11.07
N GLU A 63 -2.33 -2.80 -10.18
CA GLU A 63 -1.60 -2.12 -9.11
C GLU A 63 -0.40 -1.29 -9.61
N HIS A 64 0.21 -1.72 -10.73
CA HIS A 64 1.48 -1.15 -11.21
C HIS A 64 1.38 0.32 -11.59
N VAL A 65 0.29 0.74 -12.23
CA VAL A 65 0.10 2.13 -12.65
C VAL A 65 0.03 3.09 -11.47
N GLY A 66 -0.67 2.68 -10.40
CA GLY A 66 -0.79 3.48 -9.20
C GLY A 66 0.51 3.56 -8.42
N LYS A 67 1.21 2.43 -8.28
CA LYS A 67 2.55 2.37 -7.66
C LYS A 67 3.56 3.24 -8.42
N TYR A 68 3.53 3.18 -9.76
CA TYR A 68 4.37 4.04 -10.59
C TYR A 68 4.09 5.53 -10.36
N LEU A 69 2.81 5.93 -10.43
CA LEU A 69 2.41 7.33 -10.29
C LEU A 69 2.77 7.87 -8.89
N HIS A 70 2.56 7.07 -7.84
CA HIS A 70 2.98 7.38 -6.48
C HIS A 70 4.50 7.61 -6.41
N ALA A 71 5.31 6.65 -6.86
CA ALA A 71 6.77 6.73 -6.81
C ALA A 71 7.32 7.89 -7.67
N ALA A 72 6.83 8.06 -8.89
CA ALA A 72 7.25 9.12 -9.79
C ALA A 72 6.92 10.51 -9.25
N THR A 73 5.75 10.67 -8.60
CA THR A 73 5.36 11.94 -7.98
C THR A 73 6.29 12.32 -6.82
N HIS A 74 6.63 11.37 -5.95
CA HIS A 74 7.59 11.64 -4.88
C HIS A 74 8.99 11.95 -5.41
N ALA A 75 9.44 11.20 -6.43
CA ALA A 75 10.73 11.46 -7.08
C ALA A 75 10.76 12.84 -7.75
N TRP A 76 9.68 13.25 -8.41
CA TRP A 76 9.56 14.59 -8.97
C TRP A 76 9.54 15.69 -7.89
N ARG A 77 8.81 15.51 -6.79
CA ARG A 77 8.81 16.44 -5.67
C ARG A 77 10.21 16.66 -5.07
N TYR A 78 11.07 15.64 -5.14
CA TYR A 78 12.45 15.72 -4.67
C TYR A 78 13.41 16.32 -5.71
N THR A 79 13.31 15.90 -6.97
CA THR A 79 14.28 16.24 -8.02
C THR A 79 13.92 17.50 -8.82
N GLY A 80 12.64 17.84 -8.92
CA GLY A 80 12.14 18.85 -9.87
C GLY A 80 12.30 18.46 -11.35
N ASP A 81 12.52 17.17 -11.65
CA ASP A 81 12.81 16.72 -13.02
C ASP A 81 11.57 16.79 -13.92
N GLU A 82 11.57 17.68 -14.91
CA GLU A 82 10.47 17.88 -15.83
C GLU A 82 10.18 16.67 -16.73
N ARG A 83 11.14 15.76 -16.92
CA ARG A 83 10.92 14.50 -17.62
C ARG A 83 9.99 13.59 -16.82
N LEU A 84 10.19 13.52 -15.49
CA LEU A 84 9.27 12.80 -14.58
C LEU A 84 7.89 13.47 -14.58
N LYS A 85 7.84 14.81 -14.51
CA LYS A 85 6.58 15.56 -14.56
C LYS A 85 5.78 15.21 -15.81
N SER A 86 6.39 15.24 -16.98
CA SER A 86 5.75 14.89 -18.23
C SER A 86 5.20 13.46 -18.23
N ARG A 87 5.96 12.50 -17.70
CA ARG A 87 5.54 11.10 -17.65
C ARG A 87 4.39 10.85 -16.66
N MET A 88 4.43 11.49 -15.47
CA MET A 88 3.31 11.37 -14.52
C MET A 88 2.05 12.03 -15.06
N ASP A 89 2.16 13.17 -15.75
CA ASP A 89 1.01 13.85 -16.40
C ASP A 89 0.38 12.96 -17.48
N GLU A 90 1.19 12.32 -18.32
CA GLU A 90 0.73 11.35 -19.30
C GLU A 90 0.03 10.17 -18.62
N THR A 91 0.65 9.61 -17.57
CA THR A 91 0.10 8.44 -16.86
C THR A 91 -1.24 8.75 -16.24
N ALA A 92 -1.35 9.85 -15.48
CA ALA A 92 -2.60 10.26 -14.84
C ALA A 92 -3.71 10.51 -15.87
N ARG A 93 -3.41 11.24 -16.93
CA ARG A 93 -4.37 11.54 -18.02
C ARG A 93 -4.86 10.26 -18.71
N ARG A 94 -3.95 9.32 -19.04
CA ARG A 94 -4.30 8.05 -19.70
C ARG A 94 -5.13 7.15 -18.77
N LEU A 95 -4.76 7.06 -17.50
CA LEU A 95 -5.50 6.29 -16.51
C LEU A 95 -6.93 6.82 -16.35
N ILE A 96 -7.10 8.12 -16.11
CA ILE A 96 -8.40 8.76 -15.94
C ILE A 96 -9.28 8.56 -17.19
N ALA A 97 -8.70 8.65 -18.39
CA ALA A 97 -9.43 8.45 -19.64
C ALA A 97 -10.00 7.02 -19.80
N ARG A 98 -9.63 6.07 -18.93
CA ARG A 98 -10.15 4.70 -18.91
C ARG A 98 -11.16 4.42 -17.81
N GLN A 99 -11.50 5.45 -17.03
CA GLN A 99 -12.61 5.34 -16.08
C GLN A 99 -13.93 5.18 -16.83
N LEU A 100 -14.75 4.23 -16.40
CA LEU A 100 -16.10 4.04 -16.96
C LEU A 100 -17.07 5.08 -16.39
N GLU A 101 -18.19 5.30 -17.09
CA GLU A 101 -19.23 6.27 -16.68
C GLU A 101 -19.77 6.03 -15.26
N ASN A 102 -19.80 4.78 -14.82
CA ASN A 102 -20.20 4.41 -13.46
C ASN A 102 -19.13 4.65 -12.39
N GLY A 103 -17.95 5.15 -12.76
CA GLY A 103 -16.82 5.39 -11.85
C GLY A 103 -15.81 4.25 -11.75
N TYR A 104 -16.05 3.11 -12.40
CA TYR A 104 -15.14 1.96 -12.35
C TYR A 104 -13.77 2.29 -12.97
N LEU A 105 -12.72 2.09 -12.17
CA LEU A 105 -11.32 2.33 -12.55
C LEU A 105 -10.46 1.09 -12.25
N GLY A 106 -10.92 -0.06 -12.71
CA GLY A 106 -10.26 -1.36 -12.56
C GLY A 106 -9.87 -1.95 -13.91
N THR A 107 -9.37 -3.19 -13.87
CA THR A 107 -8.82 -3.92 -15.02
C THR A 107 -9.65 -5.13 -15.42
N TYR A 108 -10.85 -5.30 -14.85
CA TYR A 108 -11.69 -6.46 -15.09
C TYR A 108 -12.78 -6.18 -16.12
N LYS A 109 -13.26 -7.22 -16.77
CA LYS A 109 -14.49 -7.16 -17.58
C LYS A 109 -15.71 -7.07 -16.67
N ASP A 110 -16.82 -6.59 -17.18
CA ASP A 110 -18.04 -6.28 -16.42
C ASP A 110 -18.54 -7.46 -15.56
N SER A 111 -18.44 -8.69 -16.05
CA SER A 111 -18.90 -9.88 -15.31
C SER A 111 -18.07 -10.24 -14.07
N ASP A 112 -16.87 -9.71 -13.97
CA ASP A 112 -15.92 -10.03 -12.92
C ASP A 112 -15.67 -8.86 -11.95
N GLN A 113 -16.27 -7.68 -12.21
CA GLN A 113 -16.12 -6.49 -11.36
C GLN A 113 -16.71 -6.76 -9.97
N PHE A 114 -15.93 -6.44 -8.93
CA PHE A 114 -16.29 -6.60 -7.51
C PHE A 114 -16.88 -7.96 -7.17
N ARG A 115 -16.39 -9.01 -7.83
CA ARG A 115 -16.86 -10.38 -7.63
C ARG A 115 -16.65 -10.80 -6.18
N GLN A 116 -17.68 -11.46 -5.62
CA GLN A 116 -17.58 -12.10 -4.31
C GLN A 116 -16.98 -13.50 -4.49
N GLY A 117 -15.94 -13.81 -3.72
CA GLY A 117 -15.28 -15.11 -3.63
C GLY A 117 -15.47 -15.74 -2.25
N ASP A 118 -14.55 -16.59 -1.85
CA ASP A 118 -14.50 -17.23 -0.54
C ASP A 118 -13.58 -16.47 0.48
N GLY A 119 -12.90 -15.44 0.03
CA GLY A 119 -11.93 -14.69 0.85
C GLY A 119 -10.58 -15.41 1.03
N LEU A 120 -10.37 -16.57 0.48
CA LEU A 120 -9.18 -17.41 0.70
C LEU A 120 -8.26 -17.47 -0.52
N GLY A 121 -8.83 -17.70 -1.71
CA GLY A 121 -8.08 -17.86 -2.95
C GLY A 121 -7.32 -16.59 -3.35
N TRP A 122 -6.17 -16.74 -3.95
CA TRP A 122 -5.38 -15.64 -4.54
C TRP A 122 -5.42 -15.64 -6.07
N ASP A 123 -5.76 -16.77 -6.67
CA ASP A 123 -5.91 -16.93 -8.11
C ASP A 123 -7.37 -16.73 -8.52
N GLY A 124 -7.59 -15.77 -9.41
CA GLY A 124 -8.93 -15.41 -9.86
C GLY A 124 -9.22 -13.91 -9.73
N PRO A 125 -10.44 -13.47 -10.10
CA PRO A 125 -10.82 -12.06 -10.11
C PRO A 125 -11.16 -11.53 -8.72
N VAL A 126 -10.20 -11.61 -7.81
CA VAL A 126 -10.32 -11.22 -6.38
C VAL A 126 -9.39 -10.08 -6.00
N TRP A 127 -8.85 -9.35 -6.98
CA TRP A 127 -7.92 -8.24 -6.79
C TRP A 127 -8.48 -6.90 -7.28
N ASP A 128 -9.78 -6.82 -7.52
CA ASP A 128 -10.37 -5.63 -8.13
C ASP A 128 -10.31 -4.41 -7.20
N VAL A 129 -10.70 -4.57 -5.93
CA VAL A 129 -10.59 -3.49 -4.93
C VAL A 129 -9.11 -3.11 -4.70
N TRP A 130 -8.21 -4.08 -4.73
CA TRP A 130 -6.77 -3.85 -4.68
C TRP A 130 -6.27 -2.97 -5.86
N THR A 131 -6.77 -3.23 -7.06
CA THR A 131 -6.49 -2.38 -8.23
C THR A 131 -6.98 -0.95 -8.01
N HIS A 132 -8.23 -0.78 -7.54
CA HIS A 132 -8.79 0.52 -7.23
C HIS A 132 -7.98 1.25 -6.15
N LYS A 133 -7.56 0.54 -5.07
CA LYS A 133 -6.67 1.09 -4.04
C LYS A 133 -5.47 1.78 -4.66
N TYR A 134 -4.73 1.09 -5.53
CA TYR A 134 -3.51 1.65 -6.10
C TYR A 134 -3.77 2.75 -7.10
N ALA A 135 -4.80 2.63 -7.93
CA ALA A 135 -5.23 3.73 -8.80
C ALA A 135 -5.53 5.00 -7.98
N LEU A 136 -6.26 4.85 -6.87
CA LEU A 136 -6.57 5.97 -5.98
C LEU A 136 -5.31 6.54 -5.31
N ILE A 137 -4.43 5.71 -4.73
CA ILE A 137 -3.18 6.17 -4.09
C ILE A 137 -2.36 6.97 -5.09
N GLY A 138 -2.16 6.45 -6.30
CA GLY A 138 -1.41 7.15 -7.34
C GLY A 138 -2.01 8.49 -7.72
N LEU A 139 -3.32 8.53 -8.01
CA LEU A 139 -4.02 9.77 -8.38
C LEU A 139 -4.13 10.78 -7.23
N LEU A 140 -4.33 10.33 -6.00
CA LEU A 140 -4.36 11.20 -4.83
C LEU A 140 -2.99 11.83 -4.55
N THR A 141 -1.90 11.03 -4.63
CA THR A 141 -0.54 11.55 -4.48
C THR A 141 -0.22 12.58 -5.57
N TYR A 142 -0.62 12.28 -6.80
CA TYR A 142 -0.46 13.23 -7.92
C TYR A 142 -1.29 14.50 -7.71
N TYR A 143 -2.56 14.39 -7.25
CA TYR A 143 -3.40 15.53 -6.90
C TYR A 143 -2.77 16.40 -5.79
N GLN A 144 -2.28 15.78 -4.72
CA GLN A 144 -1.64 16.49 -3.61
C GLN A 144 -0.43 17.31 -4.07
N ALA A 145 0.31 16.81 -5.05
CA ALA A 145 1.50 17.47 -5.59
C ALA A 145 1.20 18.54 -6.67
N THR A 146 0.14 18.35 -7.46
CA THR A 146 -0.14 19.17 -8.67
C THR A 146 -1.43 19.97 -8.60
N ALA A 147 -2.32 19.64 -7.67
CA ALA A 147 -3.69 20.21 -7.61
C ALA A 147 -4.59 19.85 -8.81
N ASP A 148 -4.30 18.76 -9.53
CA ASP A 148 -5.06 18.33 -10.70
C ASP A 148 -6.49 17.91 -10.34
N GLN A 149 -7.47 18.71 -10.75
CA GLN A 149 -8.89 18.49 -10.42
C GLN A 149 -9.50 17.26 -11.09
N ALA A 150 -8.94 16.81 -12.22
CA ALA A 150 -9.41 15.60 -12.88
C ALA A 150 -9.09 14.37 -12.04
N SER A 151 -7.92 14.35 -11.40
CA SER A 151 -7.50 13.25 -10.52
C SER A 151 -8.38 13.08 -9.29
N ILE A 152 -8.67 14.17 -8.56
CA ILE A 152 -9.55 14.07 -7.38
C ILE A 152 -10.99 13.72 -7.78
N THR A 153 -11.47 14.19 -8.94
CA THR A 153 -12.79 13.84 -9.46
C THR A 153 -12.87 12.34 -9.79
N ALA A 154 -11.86 11.80 -10.46
CA ALA A 154 -11.79 10.37 -10.75
C ALA A 154 -11.75 9.52 -9.48
N CYS A 155 -10.99 9.96 -8.46
CA CYS A 155 -10.96 9.29 -7.16
C CYS A 155 -12.33 9.28 -6.49
N ARG A 156 -13.06 10.41 -6.49
CA ARG A 156 -14.42 10.48 -5.95
C ARG A 156 -15.36 9.50 -6.65
N GLN A 157 -15.39 9.50 -7.96
CA GLN A 157 -16.26 8.60 -8.74
C GLN A 157 -15.97 7.12 -8.44
N SER A 158 -14.70 6.76 -8.34
CA SER A 158 -14.30 5.39 -8.01
C SER A 158 -14.65 5.00 -6.58
N ALA A 159 -14.42 5.90 -5.62
CA ALA A 159 -14.79 5.67 -4.22
C ALA A 159 -16.31 5.60 -4.02
N ASP A 160 -17.08 6.43 -4.73
CA ASP A 160 -18.55 6.41 -4.70
C ASP A 160 -19.12 5.09 -5.22
N LEU A 161 -18.54 4.54 -6.28
CA LEU A 161 -18.92 3.22 -6.78
C LEU A 161 -18.66 2.13 -5.73
N MET A 162 -17.49 2.14 -5.08
CA MET A 162 -17.16 1.18 -4.02
C MET A 162 -18.04 1.38 -2.78
N TYR A 163 -18.31 2.63 -2.40
CA TYR A 163 -19.23 2.95 -1.31
C TYR A 163 -20.64 2.40 -1.57
N ASP A 164 -21.18 2.64 -2.76
CA ASP A 164 -22.49 2.07 -3.14
C ASP A 164 -22.50 0.54 -3.03
N HIS A 165 -21.42 -0.10 -3.48
CA HIS A 165 -21.34 -1.57 -3.48
C HIS A 165 -21.21 -2.15 -2.06
N TYR A 166 -20.30 -1.61 -1.23
CA TYR A 166 -19.93 -2.21 0.06
C TYR A 166 -20.67 -1.63 1.26
N VAL A 167 -21.09 -0.36 1.19
CA VAL A 167 -21.85 0.29 2.27
C VAL A 167 -23.35 0.23 1.96
N THR A 168 -23.80 0.83 0.84
CA THR A 168 -25.22 0.94 0.52
C THR A 168 -25.87 -0.40 0.27
N ARG A 169 -25.25 -1.25 -0.57
CA ARG A 169 -25.78 -2.60 -0.90
C ARG A 169 -25.33 -3.69 0.07
N GLY A 170 -24.46 -3.36 1.02
CA GLY A 170 -24.02 -4.27 2.08
C GLY A 170 -23.26 -5.51 1.59
N LYS A 171 -22.59 -5.46 0.43
CA LYS A 171 -21.76 -6.58 -0.02
C LYS A 171 -20.54 -6.74 0.86
N SER A 172 -20.09 -7.99 1.02
CA SER A 172 -18.93 -8.27 1.88
C SER A 172 -17.66 -7.81 1.22
N LEU A 173 -16.93 -6.89 1.88
CA LEU A 173 -15.60 -6.47 1.46
C LEU A 173 -14.58 -7.59 1.70
N ARG A 174 -14.76 -8.38 2.76
CA ARG A 174 -13.92 -9.53 3.07
C ARG A 174 -13.95 -10.61 1.96
N LEU A 175 -15.12 -10.90 1.42
CA LEU A 175 -15.28 -11.88 0.36
C LEU A 175 -14.90 -11.34 -1.04
N ALA A 176 -14.61 -10.05 -1.16
CA ALA A 176 -14.22 -9.43 -2.42
C ALA A 176 -12.74 -9.65 -2.78
N SER A 177 -11.97 -10.30 -1.91
CA SER A 177 -10.54 -10.49 -2.18
C SER A 177 -9.93 -11.69 -1.45
N SER A 178 -8.65 -11.92 -1.74
CA SER A 178 -7.79 -12.93 -1.11
C SER A 178 -7.34 -12.55 0.30
N HIS A 179 -6.63 -13.47 0.95
CA HIS A 179 -5.98 -13.28 2.24
C HIS A 179 -6.94 -12.84 3.35
N LEU A 180 -8.09 -13.52 3.45
CA LEU A 180 -9.17 -13.22 4.40
C LEU A 180 -9.73 -11.80 4.25
N GLY A 181 -9.68 -11.27 3.02
CA GLY A 181 -10.15 -9.93 2.71
C GLY A 181 -9.10 -8.83 2.90
N MET A 182 -7.90 -9.14 3.42
CA MET A 182 -6.88 -8.11 3.67
C MET A 182 -6.44 -7.35 2.41
N ALA A 183 -6.46 -7.98 1.24
CA ALA A 183 -6.15 -7.27 0.00
C ALA A 183 -7.19 -6.18 -0.30
N ALA A 184 -8.50 -6.46 -0.20
CA ALA A 184 -9.54 -5.46 -0.43
C ALA A 184 -9.60 -4.39 0.68
N THR A 185 -9.55 -4.81 1.95
CA THR A 185 -9.65 -3.87 3.07
C THR A 185 -8.47 -2.89 3.17
N SER A 186 -7.35 -3.19 2.52
CA SER A 186 -6.21 -2.26 2.43
C SER A 186 -6.52 -0.98 1.64
N VAL A 187 -7.68 -0.89 0.98
CA VAL A 187 -8.19 0.35 0.37
C VAL A 187 -8.42 1.46 1.41
N LEU A 188 -8.42 1.11 2.71
CA LEU A 188 -8.58 2.04 3.83
C LEU A 188 -7.66 3.26 3.72
N GLU A 189 -6.38 3.06 3.36
CA GLU A 189 -5.42 4.15 3.21
C GLU A 189 -5.93 5.20 2.20
N SER A 190 -6.31 4.77 1.00
CA SER A 190 -6.75 5.69 -0.05
C SER A 190 -8.09 6.37 0.27
N ILE A 191 -9.01 5.67 0.96
CA ILE A 191 -10.30 6.26 1.35
C ILE A 191 -10.10 7.28 2.49
N ALA A 192 -9.23 7.01 3.45
CA ALA A 192 -8.88 7.94 4.52
C ALA A 192 -8.22 9.22 3.96
N ILE A 193 -7.29 9.07 3.01
CA ILE A 193 -6.68 10.20 2.30
C ILE A 193 -7.76 10.98 1.53
N LEU A 194 -8.66 10.30 0.82
CA LEU A 194 -9.74 10.96 0.08
C LEU A 194 -10.69 11.75 1.01
N TYR A 195 -11.04 11.19 2.18
CA TYR A 195 -11.79 11.95 3.18
C TYR A 195 -11.05 13.19 3.63
N ARG A 196 -9.76 13.07 3.93
CA ARG A 196 -8.91 14.20 4.33
C ARG A 196 -8.90 15.32 3.29
N GLU A 197 -8.84 14.96 2.00
CA GLU A 197 -8.79 15.94 0.89
C GLU A 197 -10.16 16.55 0.55
N THR A 198 -11.28 15.87 0.90
CA THR A 198 -12.62 16.28 0.45
C THR A 198 -13.55 16.73 1.57
N GLY A 199 -13.39 16.19 2.78
CA GLY A 199 -14.30 16.39 3.92
C GLY A 199 -15.67 15.70 3.76
N GLU A 200 -15.85 14.84 2.76
CA GLU A 200 -17.14 14.19 2.50
C GLU A 200 -17.38 13.02 3.46
N SER A 201 -18.34 13.15 4.36
CA SER A 201 -18.62 12.24 5.46
C SER A 201 -18.82 10.77 5.06
N ARG A 202 -19.33 10.51 3.85
CA ARG A 202 -19.48 9.14 3.33
C ARG A 202 -18.15 8.38 3.22
N TYR A 203 -17.02 9.07 3.00
CA TYR A 203 -15.72 8.42 2.95
C TYR A 203 -15.21 8.04 4.35
N LEU A 204 -15.53 8.83 5.38
CA LEU A 204 -15.28 8.43 6.75
C LEU A 204 -16.15 7.22 7.16
N GLU A 205 -17.43 7.23 6.79
CA GLU A 205 -18.31 6.08 6.99
C GLU A 205 -17.76 4.81 6.28
N PHE A 206 -17.22 4.98 5.08
CA PHE A 206 -16.59 3.86 4.37
C PHE A 206 -15.33 3.35 5.09
N CYS A 207 -14.50 4.24 5.64
CA CYS A 207 -13.37 3.83 6.49
C CYS A 207 -13.83 2.96 7.67
N HIS A 208 -14.88 3.36 8.38
CA HIS A 208 -15.43 2.57 9.48
C HIS A 208 -15.97 1.21 9.01
N ARG A 209 -16.64 1.16 7.85
CA ARG A 209 -17.13 -0.09 7.28
C ARG A 209 -15.96 -1.03 6.90
N ILE A 210 -14.85 -0.48 6.42
CA ILE A 210 -13.65 -1.25 6.11
C ILE A 210 -13.05 -1.87 7.39
N VAL A 211 -12.90 -1.08 8.45
CA VAL A 211 -12.41 -1.58 9.75
C VAL A 211 -13.35 -2.65 10.32
N GLN A 212 -14.66 -2.44 10.22
CA GLN A 212 -15.64 -3.43 10.65
C GLN A 212 -15.52 -4.74 9.85
N ALA A 213 -15.21 -4.68 8.56
CA ALA A 213 -15.06 -5.87 7.72
C ALA A 213 -13.93 -6.82 8.17
N TRP A 214 -12.94 -6.33 8.93
CA TRP A 214 -11.93 -7.20 9.54
C TRP A 214 -12.50 -8.10 10.63
N GLU A 215 -13.55 -7.61 11.32
CA GLU A 215 -14.17 -8.25 12.48
C GLU A 215 -15.45 -9.02 12.09
N ASP A 216 -15.90 -8.92 10.84
CA ASP A 216 -17.05 -9.65 10.34
C ASP A 216 -16.77 -11.17 10.48
N GLU A 217 -17.72 -11.89 11.07
CA GLU A 217 -17.63 -13.35 11.23
C GLU A 217 -17.42 -14.04 9.88
N SER A 218 -16.63 -15.10 9.88
CA SER A 218 -16.48 -15.95 8.70
C SER A 218 -17.75 -16.78 8.52
N ASP A 219 -18.01 -17.16 7.26
CA ASP A 219 -18.99 -18.16 6.95
C ASP A 219 -18.65 -19.47 7.70
N PRO A 220 -19.58 -20.04 8.50
CA PRO A 220 -19.33 -21.27 9.26
C PRO A 220 -18.96 -22.49 8.38
N GLU A 221 -19.09 -22.41 7.07
CA GLU A 221 -18.65 -23.47 6.16
C GLU A 221 -17.14 -23.45 5.87
N THR A 222 -16.42 -22.37 6.23
CA THR A 222 -14.97 -22.27 6.04
C THR A 222 -14.20 -22.58 7.33
N TRP A 223 -14.18 -23.82 7.72
CA TRP A 223 -13.62 -24.38 8.96
C TRP A 223 -12.15 -24.03 9.28
N MET A 224 -11.36 -23.54 8.33
CA MET A 224 -9.94 -23.20 8.56
C MET A 224 -9.71 -21.82 9.19
N TYR A 225 -10.70 -20.93 9.16
CA TYR A 225 -10.58 -19.56 9.65
C TYR A 225 -11.93 -19.07 10.17
N GLU A 226 -12.47 -19.80 11.16
CA GLU A 226 -13.79 -19.56 11.75
C GLU A 226 -13.99 -18.12 12.24
N ASP A 227 -12.90 -17.44 12.60
CA ASP A 227 -12.91 -16.10 13.20
C ASP A 227 -12.66 -14.95 12.20
N GLY A 228 -12.66 -15.21 10.88
CA GLY A 228 -12.38 -14.16 9.89
C GLY A 228 -10.95 -13.61 9.95
N CYS A 229 -10.76 -12.36 9.54
CA CYS A 229 -9.47 -11.68 9.58
C CYS A 229 -9.10 -11.22 11.00
N ARG A 230 -10.05 -10.68 11.75
CA ARG A 230 -9.94 -10.14 13.12
C ARG A 230 -8.69 -9.29 13.35
N LEU A 231 -8.32 -8.49 12.35
CA LEU A 231 -7.02 -7.80 12.34
C LEU A 231 -6.86 -6.88 13.55
N LEU A 232 -7.86 -6.06 13.85
CA LEU A 232 -7.82 -5.14 14.99
C LEU A 232 -7.86 -5.90 16.32
N THR A 233 -8.86 -6.76 16.50
CA THR A 233 -9.05 -7.50 17.76
C THR A 233 -7.86 -8.41 18.05
N SER A 234 -7.37 -9.17 17.07
CA SER A 234 -6.23 -10.09 17.26
C SER A 234 -4.96 -9.33 17.68
N LEU A 235 -4.65 -8.19 17.05
CA LEU A 235 -3.49 -7.39 17.41
C LEU A 235 -3.63 -6.70 18.78
N LEU A 236 -4.86 -6.37 19.21
CA LEU A 236 -5.10 -5.82 20.54
C LEU A 236 -4.96 -6.89 21.63
N ASP A 237 -5.45 -8.10 21.37
CA ASP A 237 -5.51 -9.18 22.35
C ASP A 237 -4.18 -9.92 22.48
N THR A 238 -3.51 -10.20 21.37
CA THR A 238 -2.30 -11.03 21.34
C THR A 238 -1.03 -10.25 21.03
N GLY A 239 -1.12 -9.17 20.27
CA GLY A 239 0.03 -8.44 19.74
C GLY A 239 0.91 -9.28 18.80
N ASP A 240 0.42 -10.38 18.23
CA ASP A 240 1.20 -11.36 17.49
C ASP A 240 0.76 -11.41 16.01
N VAL A 241 1.59 -10.84 15.12
CA VAL A 241 1.29 -10.80 13.67
C VAL A 241 1.30 -12.18 13.03
N TYR A 242 2.04 -13.16 13.58
CA TYR A 242 2.05 -14.52 13.06
C TYR A 242 0.72 -15.25 13.30
N ARG A 243 0.02 -14.89 14.39
CA ARG A 243 -1.28 -15.47 14.77
C ARG A 243 -2.46 -14.66 14.24
N THR A 244 -2.19 -13.53 13.59
CA THR A 244 -3.22 -12.63 13.07
C THR A 244 -3.53 -12.96 11.62
N ALA A 245 -4.80 -13.11 11.28
CA ALA A 245 -5.29 -13.49 9.96
C ALA A 245 -4.51 -14.69 9.39
N ASN A 246 -4.14 -14.65 8.11
CA ASN A 246 -3.29 -15.66 7.48
C ASN A 246 -1.81 -15.25 7.43
N ARG A 247 -1.38 -14.26 8.24
CA ARG A 247 -0.01 -13.75 8.35
C ARG A 247 0.64 -13.23 7.06
N LYS A 248 -0.13 -12.99 6.01
CA LYS A 248 0.37 -12.38 4.78
C LYS A 248 0.86 -10.96 5.08
N ALA A 249 2.18 -10.76 4.96
CA ALA A 249 2.84 -9.60 5.55
C ALA A 249 2.51 -8.28 4.86
N TYR A 250 2.53 -8.26 3.52
CA TYR A 250 2.31 -7.05 2.76
C TYR A 250 0.90 -6.49 2.95
N GLU A 251 -0.11 -7.34 2.80
CA GLU A 251 -1.51 -6.95 2.95
C GLU A 251 -1.82 -6.52 4.39
N MET A 252 -1.27 -7.21 5.39
CA MET A 252 -1.42 -6.82 6.80
C MET A 252 -0.82 -5.44 7.06
N LEU A 253 0.43 -5.21 6.67
CA LEU A 253 1.08 -3.90 6.82
C LEU A 253 0.34 -2.78 6.09
N SER A 254 -0.16 -3.05 4.88
CA SER A 254 -0.97 -2.08 4.12
C SER A 254 -2.23 -1.66 4.86
N ASN A 255 -2.91 -2.59 5.53
CA ASN A 255 -4.07 -2.27 6.37
C ASN A 255 -3.68 -1.41 7.58
N LEU A 256 -2.53 -1.69 8.22
CA LEU A 256 -2.05 -0.92 9.36
C LEU A 256 -1.63 0.51 8.97
N VAL A 257 -1.05 0.69 7.78
CA VAL A 257 -0.77 2.04 7.24
C VAL A 257 -2.08 2.81 7.08
N GLY A 258 -3.10 2.19 6.47
CA GLY A 258 -4.42 2.80 6.35
C GLY A 258 -5.07 3.09 7.70
N LEU A 259 -4.86 2.25 8.71
CA LEU A 259 -5.38 2.46 10.06
C LEU A 259 -4.75 3.68 10.74
N LEU A 260 -3.45 3.94 10.51
CA LEU A 260 -2.79 5.15 11.02
C LEU A 260 -3.24 6.41 10.27
N GLU A 261 -3.54 6.33 8.97
CA GLU A 261 -4.16 7.45 8.25
C GLU A 261 -5.55 7.76 8.81
N LEU A 262 -6.36 6.74 9.12
CA LEU A 262 -7.66 6.94 9.77
C LEU A 262 -7.49 7.52 11.19
N TYR A 263 -6.54 7.02 11.98
CA TYR A 263 -6.25 7.54 13.32
C TYR A 263 -5.92 9.04 13.32
N ARG A 264 -5.25 9.54 12.29
CA ARG A 264 -4.92 10.97 12.16
C ARG A 264 -6.15 11.88 12.05
N ILE A 265 -7.23 11.39 11.45
CA ILE A 265 -8.41 12.18 11.07
C ILE A 265 -9.65 11.86 11.90
N ASP A 266 -9.70 10.67 12.50
CA ASP A 266 -10.75 10.21 13.39
C ASP A 266 -10.13 9.29 14.47
N PRO A 267 -9.57 9.86 15.55
CA PRO A 267 -8.73 9.15 16.49
C PRO A 267 -9.53 8.16 17.35
N ASP A 268 -9.09 6.91 17.34
CA ASP A 268 -9.42 5.86 18.30
C ASP A 268 -8.11 5.25 18.78
N GLU A 269 -7.86 5.31 20.09
CA GLU A 269 -6.63 4.81 20.70
C GLU A 269 -6.37 3.31 20.43
N ARG A 270 -7.41 2.55 20.11
CA ARG A 270 -7.28 1.15 19.72
C ARG A 270 -6.50 1.02 18.41
N TYR A 271 -6.68 1.95 17.47
CA TYR A 271 -6.01 1.95 16.18
C TYR A 271 -4.50 2.11 16.31
N LEU A 272 -4.09 3.13 17.06
CA LEU A 272 -2.67 3.36 17.36
C LEU A 272 -2.08 2.16 18.11
N ARG A 273 -2.76 1.67 19.16
CA ARG A 273 -2.28 0.55 19.97
C ARG A 273 -2.11 -0.73 19.16
N ALA A 274 -3.03 -1.07 18.26
CA ALA A 274 -2.89 -2.22 17.37
C ALA A 274 -1.65 -2.10 16.47
N CYS A 275 -1.40 -0.92 15.89
CA CYS A 275 -0.22 -0.66 15.09
C CYS A 275 1.08 -0.73 15.90
N LEU A 276 1.10 -0.20 17.12
CA LEU A 276 2.23 -0.30 18.04
C LEU A 276 2.53 -1.75 18.43
N ASN A 277 1.50 -2.54 18.73
CA ASN A 277 1.64 -3.96 19.06
C ASN A 277 2.23 -4.73 17.88
N ALA A 278 1.70 -4.53 16.68
CA ALA A 278 2.22 -5.17 15.46
C ALA A 278 3.68 -4.77 15.19
N TRP A 279 3.99 -3.48 15.28
CA TRP A 279 5.34 -2.98 15.06
C TRP A 279 6.33 -3.59 16.06
N ASN A 280 5.99 -3.61 17.35
CA ASN A 280 6.82 -4.17 18.41
C ASN A 280 7.06 -5.68 18.20
N ASP A 281 6.05 -6.44 17.80
CA ASP A 281 6.17 -7.87 17.53
C ASP A 281 7.09 -8.13 16.33
N ILE A 282 6.94 -7.35 15.26
CA ILE A 282 7.80 -7.46 14.07
C ILE A 282 9.24 -7.10 14.42
N ALA A 283 9.46 -5.93 15.02
CA ALA A 283 10.80 -5.42 15.34
C ALA A 283 11.58 -6.35 16.28
N SER A 284 10.91 -6.91 17.30
CA SER A 284 11.55 -7.72 18.32
C SER A 284 11.74 -9.18 17.95
N LYS A 285 10.94 -9.73 17.02
CA LYS A 285 10.90 -11.19 16.80
C LYS A 285 11.07 -11.62 15.35
N ARG A 286 10.79 -10.75 14.36
CA ARG A 286 10.60 -11.14 12.95
C ARG A 286 11.42 -10.33 11.96
N LEU A 287 12.10 -9.29 12.45
CA LEU A 287 12.90 -8.42 11.60
C LEU A 287 14.29 -9.03 11.37
N TYR A 288 14.64 -9.26 10.13
CA TYR A 288 15.98 -9.67 9.75
C TYR A 288 16.99 -8.55 10.04
N ILE A 289 18.26 -8.93 10.21
CA ILE A 289 19.36 -7.99 10.53
C ILE A 289 19.44 -6.82 9.54
N THR A 290 18.98 -7.01 8.33
CA THR A 290 18.96 -6.00 7.25
C THR A 290 17.80 -5.00 7.35
N GLY A 291 16.88 -5.15 8.28
CA GLY A 291 15.72 -4.26 8.45
C GLY A 291 14.57 -4.59 7.50
N THR A 292 14.38 -5.86 7.16
CA THR A 292 13.19 -6.36 6.44
C THR A 292 12.56 -7.52 7.19
N ALA A 293 11.29 -7.78 6.96
CA ALA A 293 10.56 -8.94 7.50
C ALA A 293 10.09 -9.84 6.35
N SER A 294 9.45 -10.93 6.68
CA SER A 294 8.84 -11.94 5.82
C SER A 294 9.78 -13.01 5.24
N TYR A 295 9.17 -14.18 5.09
CA TYR A 295 9.72 -15.30 4.34
C TYR A 295 8.58 -15.94 3.53
N PHE A 296 8.74 -16.09 2.22
CA PHE A 296 7.64 -16.43 1.32
C PHE A 296 6.42 -15.50 1.55
N GLU A 297 6.68 -14.18 1.62
CA GLU A 297 5.65 -13.13 1.76
C GLU A 297 4.85 -13.18 3.07
N GLN A 298 5.21 -14.04 4.02
CA GLN A 298 4.50 -14.24 5.29
C GLN A 298 5.37 -13.91 6.48
N PHE A 299 4.75 -13.47 7.58
CA PHE A 299 5.42 -13.42 8.87
C PHE A 299 5.71 -14.83 9.37
N THR A 300 6.91 -15.03 9.92
CA THR A 300 7.38 -16.32 10.45
C THR A 300 7.09 -16.45 11.94
N GLN A 301 7.21 -17.65 12.48
CA GLN A 301 7.17 -17.89 13.93
C GLN A 301 8.27 -17.11 14.67
N ASP A 302 8.06 -16.88 15.96
CA ASP A 302 8.99 -16.17 16.84
C ASP A 302 10.42 -16.66 16.68
N GLY A 303 11.34 -15.74 16.34
CA GLY A 303 12.76 -16.01 16.18
C GLY A 303 13.14 -16.98 15.03
N ARG A 304 12.16 -17.44 14.23
CA ARG A 304 12.45 -18.30 13.09
C ARG A 304 12.76 -17.43 11.86
N MET A 305 14.03 -17.29 11.52
CA MET A 305 14.52 -16.46 10.41
C MET A 305 15.26 -17.31 9.37
N PRO A 306 14.55 -18.01 8.46
CA PRO A 306 15.22 -18.78 7.42
C PRO A 306 16.01 -17.85 6.49
N PRO A 307 17.29 -18.15 6.15
CA PRO A 307 18.12 -17.25 5.35
C PRO A 307 17.94 -17.39 3.83
N GLY A 308 17.00 -18.21 3.39
CA GLY A 308 16.84 -18.68 2.00
C GLY A 308 16.47 -17.60 0.98
N GLN A 309 16.11 -18.05 -0.23
CA GLN A 309 15.89 -17.18 -1.39
C GLN A 309 14.66 -16.27 -1.27
N ALA A 310 13.69 -16.61 -0.43
CA ALA A 310 12.43 -15.89 -0.29
C ALA A 310 12.38 -14.93 0.92
N VAL A 311 13.53 -14.43 1.35
CA VAL A 311 13.64 -13.45 2.44
C VAL A 311 13.30 -12.06 1.94
N GLY A 312 12.50 -11.32 2.71
CA GLY A 312 12.33 -9.88 2.56
C GLY A 312 11.77 -9.49 1.19
N GLU A 313 10.49 -9.77 0.99
CA GLU A 313 9.75 -9.24 -0.15
C GLU A 313 9.88 -7.71 -0.21
N GLY A 314 10.10 -7.16 -1.43
CA GLY A 314 10.27 -5.73 -1.63
C GLY A 314 9.07 -4.91 -1.15
N CYS A 315 7.85 -5.41 -1.41
CA CYS A 315 6.62 -4.75 -0.96
C CYS A 315 6.52 -4.70 0.57
N VAL A 316 6.90 -5.79 1.26
CA VAL A 316 6.94 -5.83 2.74
C VAL A 316 7.98 -4.84 3.28
N THR A 317 9.15 -4.75 2.65
CA THR A 317 10.20 -3.80 3.05
C THR A 317 9.73 -2.36 2.95
N VAL A 318 9.07 -2.00 1.85
CA VAL A 318 8.54 -0.64 1.65
C VAL A 318 7.40 -0.33 2.62
N THR A 319 6.46 -1.27 2.81
CA THR A 319 5.32 -1.03 3.70
C THR A 319 5.72 -1.02 5.17
N TRP A 320 6.76 -1.78 5.55
CA TRP A 320 7.41 -1.67 6.86
C TRP A 320 7.97 -0.27 7.09
N LEU A 321 8.66 0.30 6.09
CA LEU A 321 9.13 1.69 6.15
C LEU A 321 7.98 2.68 6.29
N GLN A 322 6.88 2.48 5.55
CA GLN A 322 5.71 3.36 5.63
C GLN A 322 5.08 3.31 7.04
N LEU A 323 4.83 2.12 7.58
CA LEU A 323 4.31 1.96 8.95
C LEU A 323 5.23 2.62 9.98
N THR A 324 6.53 2.37 9.88
CA THR A 324 7.53 2.90 10.81
C THR A 324 7.63 4.43 10.71
N LYS A 325 7.56 4.99 9.48
CA LYS A 325 7.52 6.44 9.24
C LYS A 325 6.29 7.07 9.90
N HIS A 326 5.10 6.49 9.71
CA HIS A 326 3.87 7.00 10.33
C HIS A 326 3.96 7.00 11.86
N LEU A 327 4.49 5.94 12.46
CA LEU A 327 4.70 5.87 13.92
C LEU A 327 5.74 6.90 14.38
N PHE A 328 6.83 7.11 13.63
CA PHE A 328 7.80 8.16 13.93
C PHE A 328 7.18 9.56 13.89
N GLU A 329 6.41 9.87 12.87
CA GLU A 329 5.72 11.15 12.74
C GLU A 329 4.72 11.40 13.87
N LEU A 330 4.00 10.37 14.30
CA LEU A 330 3.00 10.47 15.36
C LEU A 330 3.63 10.60 16.76
N THR A 331 4.69 9.84 17.03
CA THR A 331 5.20 9.68 18.40
C THR A 331 6.49 10.45 18.67
N GLY A 332 7.32 10.67 17.66
CA GLY A 332 8.66 11.25 17.80
C GLY A 332 9.69 10.31 18.44
N ASP A 333 9.35 9.04 18.67
CA ASP A 333 10.24 8.10 19.35
C ASP A 333 11.38 7.66 18.41
N VAL A 334 12.60 7.78 18.89
CA VAL A 334 13.85 7.53 18.13
C VAL A 334 13.97 6.08 17.67
N GLN A 335 13.36 5.11 18.34
CA GLN A 335 13.39 3.71 17.92
C GLN A 335 12.88 3.50 16.49
N TYR A 336 11.91 4.30 16.05
CA TYR A 336 11.40 4.26 14.68
C TYR A 336 12.42 4.84 13.69
N ALA A 337 13.13 5.90 14.06
CA ALA A 337 14.20 6.45 13.24
C ALA A 337 15.35 5.45 13.04
N ASP A 338 15.73 4.71 14.09
CA ASP A 338 16.77 3.67 14.04
C ASP A 338 16.38 2.55 13.04
N GLU A 339 15.11 2.13 13.04
CA GLU A 339 14.65 1.09 12.11
C GLU A 339 14.50 1.61 10.68
N ILE A 340 14.10 2.87 10.48
CA ILE A 340 14.12 3.53 9.16
C ILE A 340 15.55 3.56 8.63
N GLU A 341 16.51 4.00 9.44
CA GLU A 341 17.92 4.05 9.05
C GLU A 341 18.44 2.65 8.70
N ARG A 342 18.21 1.64 9.55
CA ARG A 342 18.59 0.25 9.28
C ARG A 342 18.09 -0.24 7.94
N THR A 343 16.81 -0.02 7.63
CA THR A 343 16.19 -0.49 6.39
C THR A 343 16.72 0.27 5.18
N ILE A 344 16.84 1.59 5.26
CA ILE A 344 17.32 2.44 4.15
C ILE A 344 18.79 2.16 3.81
N TYR A 345 19.61 1.82 4.80
CA TYR A 345 21.02 1.55 4.56
C TYR A 345 21.32 0.08 4.25
N ASN A 346 20.37 -0.83 4.37
CA ASN A 346 20.60 -2.26 4.15
C ASN A 346 19.56 -2.91 3.23
N ALA A 347 18.35 -3.24 3.72
CA ALA A 347 17.39 -4.04 2.96
C ALA A 347 16.93 -3.36 1.66
N LEU A 348 16.60 -2.07 1.73
CA LEU A 348 16.08 -1.33 0.58
C LEU A 348 17.10 -1.25 -0.58
N PRO A 349 18.35 -0.77 -0.38
CA PRO A 349 19.32 -0.72 -1.46
C PRO A 349 19.83 -2.09 -1.86
N ALA A 350 19.75 -3.10 -0.97
CA ALA A 350 20.09 -4.46 -1.33
C ALA A 350 19.14 -5.07 -2.38
N ALA A 351 17.90 -4.62 -2.44
CA ALA A 351 16.94 -5.05 -3.46
C ALA A 351 17.18 -4.39 -4.83
N GLN A 352 17.95 -3.29 -4.91
CA GLN A 352 18.21 -2.58 -6.16
C GLN A 352 19.58 -2.91 -6.75
N SER A 353 19.64 -3.25 -8.03
CA SER A 353 20.89 -3.33 -8.78
C SER A 353 21.56 -1.94 -8.86
N PRO A 354 22.83 -1.81 -8.43
CA PRO A 354 23.54 -0.53 -8.49
C PRO A 354 23.94 -0.13 -9.92
N LEU A 355 23.81 -1.03 -10.88
CA LEU A 355 24.19 -0.79 -12.27
C LEU A 355 23.00 -0.51 -13.17
N THR A 356 21.90 -1.26 -13.00
CA THR A 356 20.76 -1.24 -13.92
C THR A 356 19.51 -0.61 -13.31
N GLY A 357 19.45 -0.44 -11.97
CA GLY A 357 18.25 0.02 -11.27
C GLY A 357 17.14 -1.03 -11.16
N GLU A 358 17.31 -2.20 -11.77
CA GLU A 358 16.38 -3.33 -11.61
C GLU A 358 16.29 -3.76 -10.16
N VAL A 359 15.14 -4.28 -9.76
CA VAL A 359 14.91 -4.72 -8.38
C VAL A 359 14.82 -6.24 -8.29
N SER A 360 15.20 -6.75 -7.13
CA SER A 360 14.98 -8.14 -6.74
C SER A 360 13.69 -8.20 -5.92
N TYR A 361 12.76 -9.07 -6.32
CA TYR A 361 11.50 -9.26 -5.58
C TYR A 361 11.75 -9.69 -4.14
N PHE A 362 12.68 -10.63 -3.93
CA PHE A 362 13.19 -10.98 -2.62
C PHE A 362 14.63 -10.51 -2.43
N ALA A 363 15.03 -10.22 -1.19
CA ALA A 363 16.39 -9.84 -0.80
C ALA A 363 17.05 -10.95 0.04
N PRO A 364 17.46 -12.09 -0.56
CA PRO A 364 18.00 -13.24 0.16
C PRO A 364 19.29 -12.89 0.90
N LEU A 365 19.49 -13.54 2.06
CA LEU A 365 20.72 -13.41 2.84
C LEU A 365 21.83 -14.39 2.40
N VAL A 366 21.47 -15.39 1.60
CA VAL A 366 22.41 -16.39 1.06
C VAL A 366 22.12 -16.65 -0.41
N GLY A 367 23.16 -16.92 -1.19
CA GLY A 367 23.07 -17.18 -2.62
C GLY A 367 23.08 -15.91 -3.46
N GLN A 368 22.61 -16.03 -4.71
CA GLN A 368 22.55 -14.92 -5.67
C GLN A 368 21.19 -14.24 -5.65
N LYS A 369 21.20 -12.93 -5.82
CA LYS A 369 19.99 -12.14 -6.08
C LYS A 369 19.67 -12.18 -7.56
N HIS A 370 18.38 -12.28 -7.86
CA HIS A 370 17.87 -12.17 -9.22
C HIS A 370 17.17 -10.82 -9.37
N TYR A 371 17.74 -9.95 -10.18
CA TYR A 371 17.15 -8.66 -10.51
C TYR A 371 16.24 -8.79 -11.71
N ASN A 372 15.07 -8.21 -11.63
CA ASN A 372 14.05 -8.21 -12.65
C ASN A 372 13.69 -6.78 -13.03
N GLY A 373 13.59 -6.49 -14.31
CA GLY A 373 13.16 -5.18 -14.81
C GLY A 373 11.65 -4.94 -14.64
N HIS A 374 10.89 -5.97 -14.29
CA HIS A 374 9.42 -5.99 -14.33
C HIS A 374 8.73 -6.17 -12.97
N ASP A 375 9.49 -6.39 -11.89
CA ASP A 375 8.96 -6.57 -10.52
C ASP A 375 9.07 -5.30 -9.67
#